data_7e199a5bc5de502908ff268ffc535f97
#
_entry.id   7e199a5bc5de502908ff268ffc535f97
#
_cell.length_a   1.000
_cell.length_b   1.000
_cell.length_c   1.000
_cell.angle_alpha   90.00
_cell.angle_beta   90.00
_cell.angle_gamma   90.00
#
_symmetry.space_group_name_H-M   'P 1'
#
loop_
_entity.id
_entity.type
_entity.pdbx_description
1 polymer ?
#
loop_
_entity_poly.entity_id
_entity_poly.type
_entity_poly.pdbx_seq_one_letter_code
_entity_poly.pdbx_strand_id
1 'polypeptide(L)'
;MKIDSKKRSRQLDELAAALPQRASALTRIFFARTHTGLSRAEVGVLAALSSRPFRITELAAREGISQPGVTQLVNRLQQRGWAERRTDPQDGRVVVVAITDAGRETLERVRSEYRALLHEEITALDDEQVATLASAVVILDELIERLGGRAR
;
A
#
# COMPACT_ATOMS: atom_id res chain seq x y z
N MET A 1 29.00 -15.69 -14.72
CA MET A 1 28.33 -16.16 -15.95
C MET A 1 27.59 -14.96 -16.57
N LYS A 2 28.07 -14.38 -17.66
CA LYS A 2 27.42 -13.26 -18.33
C LYS A 2 26.16 -13.78 -19.03
N ILE A 3 24.98 -13.40 -18.51
CA ILE A 3 23.72 -13.63 -19.20
C ILE A 3 23.79 -12.87 -20.53
N ASP A 4 23.47 -13.55 -21.63
CA ASP A 4 23.40 -12.94 -22.97
C ASP A 4 22.51 -11.66 -22.88
N SER A 5 23.03 -10.53 -23.36
CA SER A 5 22.40 -9.22 -23.27
C SER A 5 20.96 -9.22 -23.80
N LYS A 6 20.70 -9.98 -24.88
CA LYS A 6 19.35 -10.16 -25.42
C LYS A 6 18.42 -10.93 -24.50
N LYS A 7 18.90 -12.00 -23.85
CA LYS A 7 18.13 -12.80 -22.90
C LYS A 7 17.76 -11.98 -21.68
N ARG A 8 18.71 -11.18 -21.17
CA ARG A 8 18.46 -10.28 -20.03
C ARG A 8 17.41 -9.21 -20.38
N SER A 9 17.53 -8.56 -21.55
CA SER A 9 16.57 -7.55 -21.99
C SER A 9 15.15 -8.11 -22.03
N ARG A 10 14.97 -9.28 -22.64
CA ARG A 10 13.67 -9.96 -22.70
C ARG A 10 13.10 -10.28 -21.32
N GLN A 11 13.93 -10.76 -20.39
CA GLN A 11 13.49 -11.02 -19.00
C GLN A 11 13.03 -9.74 -18.29
N LEU A 12 13.72 -8.61 -18.51
CA LEU A 12 13.32 -7.32 -17.94
C LEU A 12 11.96 -6.88 -18.46
N ASP A 13 11.73 -7.01 -19.78
CA ASP A 13 10.46 -6.66 -20.40
C ASP A 13 9.31 -7.54 -19.89
N GLU A 14 9.55 -8.85 -19.77
CA GLU A 14 8.57 -9.80 -19.21
C GLU A 14 8.22 -9.48 -17.76
N LEU A 15 9.20 -9.17 -16.91
CA LEU A 15 8.97 -8.79 -15.51
C LEU A 15 8.25 -7.44 -15.42
N ALA A 16 8.65 -6.44 -16.20
CA ALA A 16 8.00 -5.13 -16.21
C ALA A 16 6.53 -5.20 -16.63
N ALA A 17 6.18 -6.11 -17.54
CA ALA A 17 4.80 -6.36 -17.95
C ALA A 17 4.01 -7.16 -16.90
N ALA A 18 4.63 -8.16 -16.27
CA ALA A 18 3.95 -9.10 -15.39
C ALA A 18 3.68 -8.53 -13.99
N LEU A 19 4.63 -7.82 -13.39
CA LEU A 19 4.55 -7.36 -12.00
C LEU A 19 3.30 -6.50 -11.71
N PRO A 20 2.95 -5.46 -12.50
CA PRO A 20 1.77 -4.65 -12.23
C PRO A 20 0.47 -5.47 -12.29
N GLN A 21 0.38 -6.41 -13.22
CA GLN A 21 -0.79 -7.28 -13.37
C GLN A 21 -0.94 -8.22 -12.17
N ARG A 22 0.15 -8.81 -11.68
CA ARG A 22 0.15 -9.71 -10.51
C ARG A 22 -0.19 -8.95 -9.23
N ALA A 23 0.39 -7.76 -9.03
CA ALA A 23 0.08 -6.90 -7.91
C ALA A 23 -1.42 -6.50 -7.89
N SER A 24 -1.98 -6.12 -9.04
CA SER A 24 -3.39 -5.79 -9.16
C SER A 24 -4.29 -7.00 -8.89
N ALA A 25 -3.94 -8.19 -9.39
CA ALA A 25 -4.70 -9.42 -9.16
C ALA A 25 -4.68 -9.80 -7.68
N LEU A 26 -3.51 -9.76 -7.04
CA LEU A 26 -3.35 -10.07 -5.61
C LEU A 26 -4.18 -9.11 -4.75
N THR A 27 -4.08 -7.81 -5.01
CA THR A 27 -4.87 -6.80 -4.31
C THR A 27 -6.37 -7.04 -4.45
N ARG A 28 -6.84 -7.37 -5.66
CA ARG A 28 -8.25 -7.69 -5.90
C ARG A 28 -8.72 -8.91 -5.11
N ILE A 29 -7.90 -9.96 -5.02
CA ILE A 29 -8.21 -11.17 -4.25
C ILE A 29 -8.34 -10.83 -2.76
N PHE A 30 -7.43 -10.04 -2.18
CA PHE A 30 -7.53 -9.61 -0.80
C PHE A 30 -8.86 -8.91 -0.53
N PHE A 31 -9.21 -7.91 -1.35
CA PHE A 31 -10.47 -7.18 -1.17
C PHE A 31 -11.72 -8.05 -1.40
N ALA A 32 -11.64 -9.09 -2.24
CA ALA A 32 -12.75 -10.01 -2.46
C ALA A 32 -12.94 -11.04 -1.33
N ARG A 33 -11.84 -11.42 -0.66
CA ARG A 33 -11.84 -12.50 0.36
C ARG A 33 -11.86 -11.96 1.79
N THR A 34 -11.61 -10.67 2.01
CA THR A 34 -11.65 -10.05 3.33
C THR A 34 -12.90 -9.18 3.48
N HIS A 35 -13.48 -9.19 4.67
CA HIS A 35 -14.72 -8.46 4.99
C HIS A 35 -14.44 -7.23 5.86
N THR A 36 -13.43 -6.45 5.52
CA THR A 36 -12.98 -5.30 6.30
C THR A 36 -13.97 -4.14 6.34
N GLY A 37 -14.95 -4.11 5.43
CA GLY A 37 -15.88 -2.98 5.29
C GLY A 37 -15.23 -1.67 4.82
N LEU A 38 -13.96 -1.75 4.35
CA LEU A 38 -13.21 -0.62 3.77
C LEU A 38 -13.03 -0.80 2.27
N SER A 39 -13.07 0.29 1.55
CA SER A 39 -12.63 0.34 0.16
C SER A 39 -11.10 0.33 0.07
N ARG A 40 -10.56 -0.07 -1.09
CA ARG A 40 -9.11 -0.02 -1.36
C ARG A 40 -8.52 1.37 -1.08
N ALA A 41 -9.21 2.43 -1.49
CA ALA A 41 -8.77 3.80 -1.29
C ALA A 41 -8.75 4.19 0.20
N GLU A 42 -9.70 3.73 1.00
CA GLU A 42 -9.70 3.95 2.46
C GLU A 42 -8.54 3.23 3.14
N VAL A 43 -8.25 2.00 2.75
CA VAL A 43 -7.06 1.26 3.25
C VAL A 43 -5.77 1.96 2.84
N GLY A 44 -5.66 2.43 1.60
CA GLY A 44 -4.50 3.20 1.12
C GLY A 44 -4.26 4.47 1.93
N VAL A 45 -5.30 5.27 2.15
CA VAL A 45 -5.21 6.49 2.96
C VAL A 45 -4.83 6.18 4.41
N LEU A 46 -5.45 5.18 5.06
CA LEU A 46 -5.07 4.78 6.42
C LEU A 46 -3.63 4.28 6.49
N ALA A 47 -3.18 3.52 5.50
CA ALA A 47 -1.80 3.05 5.42
C ALA A 47 -0.81 4.23 5.26
N ALA A 48 -1.12 5.22 4.43
CA ALA A 48 -0.33 6.44 4.33
C ALA A 48 -0.25 7.17 5.68
N LEU A 49 -1.41 7.43 6.31
CA LEU A 49 -1.53 8.13 7.58
C LEU A 49 -0.86 7.39 8.75
N SER A 50 -0.65 6.07 8.65
CA SER A 50 0.05 5.30 9.68
C SER A 50 1.53 5.65 9.81
N SER A 51 2.14 6.20 8.76
CA SER A 51 3.55 6.62 8.75
C SER A 51 3.75 8.02 9.33
N ARG A 52 2.91 8.98 8.98
CA ARG A 52 2.90 10.36 9.47
C ARG A 52 1.57 11.05 9.12
N PRO A 53 1.29 12.22 9.71
CA PRO A 53 0.22 13.09 9.21
C PRO A 53 0.54 13.65 7.82
N PHE A 54 -0.51 13.93 7.05
CA PHE A 54 -0.40 14.47 5.69
C PHE A 54 -1.38 15.62 5.46
N ARG A 55 -1.00 16.57 4.60
CA ARG A 55 -1.95 17.52 4.00
C ARG A 55 -2.82 16.81 2.99
N ILE A 56 -4.03 17.31 2.73
CA ILE A 56 -4.93 16.74 1.71
C ILE A 56 -4.27 16.69 0.34
N THR A 57 -3.49 17.73 -0.02
CA THR A 57 -2.77 17.81 -1.29
C THR A 57 -1.69 16.72 -1.43
N GLU A 58 -0.97 16.44 -0.35
CA GLU A 58 0.05 15.38 -0.32
C GLU A 58 -0.59 13.99 -0.45
N LEU A 59 -1.70 13.75 0.27
CA LEU A 59 -2.46 12.49 0.15
C LEU A 59 -2.99 12.30 -1.28
N ALA A 60 -3.50 13.37 -1.91
CA ALA A 60 -4.01 13.33 -3.26
C ALA A 60 -2.92 12.91 -4.26
N ALA A 61 -1.75 13.54 -4.17
CA ALA A 61 -0.60 13.22 -5.01
C ALA A 61 -0.10 11.79 -4.77
N ARG A 62 0.00 11.35 -3.50
CA ARG A 62 0.47 10.02 -3.12
C ARG A 62 -0.44 8.90 -3.61
N GLU A 63 -1.75 9.07 -3.42
CA GLU A 63 -2.74 8.03 -3.75
C GLU A 63 -3.21 8.09 -5.22
N GLY A 64 -2.75 9.08 -5.98
CA GLY A 64 -3.17 9.27 -7.38
C GLY A 64 -4.66 9.59 -7.52
N ILE A 65 -5.25 10.26 -6.51
CA ILE A 65 -6.68 10.59 -6.42
C ILE A 65 -6.82 12.12 -6.41
N SER A 66 -7.90 12.65 -6.98
CA SER A 66 -8.17 14.08 -6.95
C SER A 66 -8.34 14.62 -5.52
N GLN A 67 -8.00 15.88 -5.27
CA GLN A 67 -8.19 16.50 -3.95
C GLN A 67 -9.63 16.41 -3.41
N PRO A 68 -10.68 16.65 -4.22
CA PRO A 68 -12.07 16.42 -3.79
C PRO A 68 -12.32 14.96 -3.39
N GLY A 69 -11.76 14.00 -4.15
CA GLY A 69 -11.88 12.58 -3.85
C GLY A 69 -11.24 12.20 -2.52
N VAL A 70 -10.01 12.68 -2.25
CA VAL A 70 -9.35 12.46 -0.96
C VAL A 70 -10.10 13.15 0.18
N THR A 71 -10.62 14.36 -0.05
CA THR A 71 -11.43 15.07 0.96
C THR A 71 -12.65 14.25 1.37
N GLN A 72 -13.36 13.64 0.42
CA GLN A 72 -14.48 12.75 0.72
C GLN A 72 -14.06 11.48 1.45
N LEU A 73 -12.92 10.87 1.07
CA LEU A 73 -12.36 9.71 1.77
C LEU A 73 -12.05 10.06 3.22
N VAL A 74 -11.33 11.16 3.45
CA VAL A 74 -10.98 11.62 4.79
C VAL A 74 -12.22 11.94 5.63
N ASN A 75 -13.25 12.57 5.05
CA ASN A 75 -14.51 12.82 5.76
C ASN A 75 -15.18 11.52 6.22
N ARG A 76 -15.22 10.48 5.38
CA ARG A 76 -15.74 9.16 5.78
C ARG A 76 -14.91 8.52 6.89
N LEU A 77 -13.59 8.58 6.80
CA LEU A 77 -12.70 8.07 7.85
C LEU A 77 -12.87 8.81 9.17
N GLN A 78 -13.10 10.15 9.11
CA GLN A 78 -13.40 10.95 10.30
C GLN A 78 -14.76 10.59 10.92
N GLN A 79 -15.79 10.40 10.11
CA GLN A 79 -17.12 9.98 10.59
C GLN A 79 -17.07 8.63 11.31
N ARG A 80 -16.13 7.75 10.92
CA ARG A 80 -15.87 6.46 11.57
C ARG A 80 -14.90 6.56 12.76
N GLY A 81 -14.36 7.75 13.03
CA GLY A 81 -13.40 7.97 14.10
C GLY A 81 -11.99 7.42 13.81
N TRP A 82 -11.65 7.12 12.55
CA TRP A 82 -10.37 6.51 12.17
C TRP A 82 -9.31 7.51 11.72
N ALA A 83 -9.72 8.71 11.40
CA ALA A 83 -8.84 9.83 11.11
C ALA A 83 -9.35 11.10 11.76
N GLU A 84 -8.46 12.06 11.96
CA GLU A 84 -8.79 13.39 12.48
C GLU A 84 -8.05 14.46 11.71
N ARG A 85 -8.61 15.68 11.66
CA ARG A 85 -7.90 16.87 11.23
C ARG A 85 -7.32 17.57 12.45
N ARG A 86 -6.07 17.97 12.34
CA ARG A 86 -5.40 18.77 13.38
C ARG A 86 -4.48 19.80 12.75
N THR A 87 -4.15 20.81 13.52
CA THR A 87 -3.18 21.82 13.13
C THR A 87 -1.78 21.19 13.08
N ASP A 88 -0.99 21.56 12.07
CA ASP A 88 0.41 21.12 11.97
C ASP A 88 1.20 21.71 13.16
N PRO A 89 1.92 20.88 13.93
CA PRO A 89 2.72 21.36 15.05
C PRO A 89 3.84 22.33 14.64
N GLN A 90 4.31 22.28 13.39
CA GLN A 90 5.39 23.13 12.87
C GLN A 90 4.86 24.41 12.22
N ASP A 91 3.64 24.40 11.70
CA ASP A 91 2.99 25.58 11.10
C ASP A 91 1.51 25.61 11.48
N GLY A 92 1.16 26.40 12.47
CA GLY A 92 -0.19 26.54 12.99
C GLY A 92 -1.26 27.02 11.98
N ARG A 93 -0.85 27.41 10.78
CA ARG A 93 -1.75 27.81 9.68
C ARG A 93 -2.14 26.63 8.79
N VAL A 94 -1.49 25.48 8.96
CA VAL A 94 -1.66 24.30 8.12
C VAL A 94 -2.50 23.25 8.83
N VAL A 95 -3.48 22.70 8.11
CA VAL A 95 -4.28 21.58 8.58
C VAL A 95 -3.73 20.30 7.96
N VAL A 96 -3.44 19.32 8.80
CA VAL A 96 -3.03 17.97 8.42
C VAL A 96 -4.07 16.95 8.88
N VAL A 97 -4.12 15.84 8.18
CA VAL A 97 -4.90 14.66 8.56
C VAL A 97 -3.98 13.68 9.26
N ALA A 98 -4.42 13.15 10.38
CA ALA A 98 -3.71 12.13 11.13
C ALA A 98 -4.60 10.91 11.36
N ILE A 99 -3.98 9.75 11.53
CA ILE A 99 -4.67 8.53 11.93
C ILE A 99 -4.92 8.57 13.46
N THR A 100 -6.08 8.12 13.90
CA THR A 100 -6.40 7.91 15.32
C THR A 100 -5.96 6.52 15.79
N ASP A 101 -5.99 6.25 17.09
CA ASP A 101 -5.71 4.91 17.61
C ASP A 101 -6.73 3.89 17.08
N ALA A 102 -8.01 4.24 17.02
CA ALA A 102 -9.05 3.40 16.42
C ALA A 102 -8.79 3.14 14.91
N GLY A 103 -8.24 4.11 14.20
CA GLY A 103 -7.79 3.95 12.81
C GLY A 103 -6.61 3.00 12.68
N ARG A 104 -5.63 3.06 13.61
CA ARG A 104 -4.49 2.13 13.66
C ARG A 104 -4.93 0.71 13.93
N GLU A 105 -5.79 0.51 14.90
CA GLU A 105 -6.37 -0.80 15.22
C GLU A 105 -7.15 -1.38 14.04
N THR A 106 -7.93 -0.54 13.35
CA THR A 106 -8.67 -0.95 12.16
C THR A 106 -7.73 -1.36 11.02
N LEU A 107 -6.67 -0.59 10.76
CA LEU A 107 -5.66 -0.93 9.75
C LEU A 107 -4.92 -2.23 10.10
N GLU A 108 -4.60 -2.44 11.38
CA GLU A 108 -3.92 -3.66 11.83
C GLU A 108 -4.83 -4.89 11.70
N ARG A 109 -6.13 -4.76 11.94
CA ARG A 109 -7.10 -5.83 11.68
C ARG A 109 -7.12 -6.20 10.18
N VAL A 110 -7.14 -5.21 9.27
CA VAL A 110 -7.06 -5.47 7.82
C VAL A 110 -5.78 -6.20 7.46
N ARG A 111 -4.64 -5.76 8.00
CA ARG A 111 -3.34 -6.41 7.79
C ARG A 111 -3.31 -7.85 8.31
N SER A 112 -3.95 -8.08 9.45
CA SER A 112 -4.05 -9.41 10.04
C SER A 112 -4.87 -10.37 9.18
N GLU A 113 -6.00 -9.91 8.62
CA GLU A 113 -6.80 -10.71 7.68
C GLU A 113 -6.00 -11.05 6.41
N TYR A 114 -5.24 -10.09 5.86
CA TYR A 114 -4.38 -10.35 4.70
C TYR A 114 -3.25 -11.34 5.02
N ARG A 115 -2.63 -11.20 6.22
CA ARG A 115 -1.60 -12.14 6.67
C ARG A 115 -2.14 -13.56 6.83
N ALA A 116 -3.31 -13.71 7.45
CA ALA A 116 -3.94 -15.01 7.63
C ALA A 116 -4.22 -15.70 6.29
N LEU A 117 -4.80 -14.96 5.34
CA LEU A 117 -5.09 -15.45 4.00
C LEU A 117 -3.82 -15.89 3.25
N LEU A 118 -2.76 -15.08 3.31
CA LEU A 118 -1.48 -15.41 2.67
C LEU A 118 -0.76 -16.56 3.35
N HIS A 119 -0.77 -16.60 4.68
CA HIS A 119 -0.09 -17.65 5.43
C HIS A 119 -0.62 -19.04 5.06
N GLU A 120 -1.93 -19.19 4.92
CA GLU A 120 -2.55 -20.45 4.49
C GLU A 120 -2.03 -20.91 3.12
N GLU A 121 -1.95 -20.00 2.15
CA GLU A 121 -1.49 -20.32 0.79
C GLU A 121 0.04 -20.54 0.73
N ILE A 122 0.82 -19.76 1.49
CA ILE A 122 2.28 -19.89 1.52
C ILE A 122 2.71 -21.20 2.20
N THR A 123 1.95 -21.71 3.16
CA THR A 123 2.23 -22.99 3.84
C THR A 123 2.23 -24.19 2.87
N ALA A 124 1.55 -24.07 1.72
CA ALA A 124 1.55 -25.11 0.70
C ALA A 124 2.78 -25.09 -0.23
N LEU A 125 3.66 -24.08 -0.10
CA LEU A 125 4.88 -23.96 -0.89
C LEU A 125 6.00 -24.84 -0.28
N ASP A 126 6.90 -25.31 -1.14
CA ASP A 126 8.13 -25.95 -0.69
C ASP A 126 9.20 -24.91 -0.21
N ASP A 127 10.24 -25.37 0.45
CA ASP A 127 11.29 -24.54 1.05
C ASP A 127 12.01 -23.66 0.01
N GLU A 128 12.22 -24.16 -1.21
CA GLU A 128 12.89 -23.43 -2.29
C GLU A 128 11.99 -22.27 -2.80
N GLN A 129 10.70 -22.53 -2.95
CA GLN A 129 9.69 -21.54 -3.33
C GLN A 129 9.56 -20.46 -2.23
N VAL A 130 9.54 -20.85 -0.95
CA VAL A 130 9.51 -19.91 0.17
C VAL A 130 10.74 -19.00 0.17
N ALA A 131 11.95 -19.57 0.02
CA ALA A 131 13.19 -18.80 -0.05
C ALA A 131 13.22 -17.84 -1.25
N THR A 132 12.73 -18.29 -2.39
CA THR A 132 12.62 -17.47 -3.61
C THR A 132 11.65 -16.30 -3.39
N LEU A 133 10.49 -16.58 -2.81
CA LEU A 133 9.47 -15.55 -2.52
C LEU A 133 10.00 -14.53 -1.50
N ALA A 134 10.69 -14.98 -0.46
CA ALA A 134 11.31 -14.08 0.52
C ALA A 134 12.32 -13.14 -0.13
N SER A 135 13.17 -13.65 -1.02
CA SER A 135 14.11 -12.84 -1.78
C SER A 135 13.42 -11.85 -2.73
N ALA A 136 12.33 -12.28 -3.36
CA ALA A 136 11.53 -11.42 -4.23
C ALA A 136 10.88 -10.25 -3.47
N VAL A 137 10.42 -10.47 -2.23
CA VAL A 137 9.86 -9.41 -1.38
C VAL A 137 10.90 -8.31 -1.10
N VAL A 138 12.14 -8.67 -0.77
CA VAL A 138 13.23 -7.70 -0.56
C VAL A 138 13.47 -6.85 -1.82
N ILE A 139 13.51 -7.50 -2.99
CA ILE A 139 13.69 -6.80 -4.27
C ILE A 139 12.50 -5.87 -4.57
N LEU A 140 11.28 -6.29 -4.24
CA LEU A 140 10.08 -5.47 -4.40
C LEU A 140 10.12 -4.22 -3.52
N ASP A 141 10.59 -4.33 -2.27
CA ASP A 141 10.75 -3.19 -1.37
C ASP A 141 11.72 -2.16 -1.96
N GLU A 142 12.88 -2.61 -2.47
CA GLU A 142 13.82 -1.72 -3.15
C GLU A 142 13.23 -1.03 -4.40
N LEU A 143 12.42 -1.76 -5.19
CA LEU A 143 11.76 -1.20 -6.37
C LEU A 143 10.71 -0.15 -5.97
N ILE A 144 9.94 -0.40 -4.93
CA ILE A 144 8.94 0.53 -4.39
C ILE A 144 9.62 1.81 -3.90
N GLU A 145 10.72 1.72 -3.17
CA GLU A 145 11.49 2.88 -2.71
C GLU A 145 12.01 3.73 -3.89
N ARG A 146 12.59 3.07 -4.90
CA ARG A 146 13.10 3.76 -6.10
C ARG A 146 11.99 4.45 -6.90
N LEU A 147 10.83 3.82 -7.04
CA LEU A 147 9.67 4.39 -7.72
C LEU A 147 9.05 5.53 -6.91
N GLY A 148 8.91 5.36 -5.60
CA GLY A 148 8.40 6.39 -4.70
C GLY A 148 9.32 7.61 -4.56
N GLY A 149 10.64 7.42 -4.60
CA GLY A 149 11.63 8.50 -4.57
C GLY A 149 11.69 9.36 -5.84
N ARG A 150 11.24 8.83 -6.99
CA ARG A 150 11.18 9.57 -8.28
C ARG A 150 9.91 10.42 -8.44
N ALA A 151 8.94 10.26 -7.56
CA ALA A 151 7.66 11.02 -7.58
C ALA A 151 7.69 12.31 -6.72
N ARG A 152 8.89 12.76 -6.30
CA ARG A 152 9.10 14.02 -5.57
C ARG A 152 9.63 15.10 -6.48
#